data_a8c1e9763bdf7fa0da5a3c586e306f36
#
_entry.id   a8c1e9763bdf7fa0da5a3c586e306f36
#
_cell.length_a   1.000
_cell.length_b   1.000
_cell.length_c   1.000
_cell.angle_alpha   90.00
_cell.angle_beta   90.00
_cell.angle_gamma   90.00
#
_symmetry.space_group_name_H-M   'P 1'
#
loop_
_entity.id
_entity.type
_entity.pdbx_description
1 polymer ?
#
loop_
_entity_poly.entity_id
_entity_poly.type
_entity_poly.pdbx_seq_one_letter_code
_entity_poly.pdbx_strand_id
1 'polypeptide(L)'
;MKNRNILFVILGIIVLVALAIGIFYHSRDRRTYTLNLPQLEKLESISLNQNEKDIIINDTEEMKDILYVLNGTKRVTKNESVQDAPINIDNEIKVDFQFIEAGVYTIFVYKKNNSYYIEQPYNGIYQISGDEYNSIEKLVR
;
A
#
# COMPACT_ATOMS: atom_id res chain seq x y z
N MET A 1 48.88 11.34 -32.20
CA MET A 1 47.47 11.15 -32.66
C MET A 1 46.84 9.86 -32.12
N LYS A 2 47.58 8.75 -32.01
CA LYS A 2 47.04 7.44 -31.56
C LYS A 2 46.45 7.45 -30.11
N ASN A 3 47.12 8.12 -29.17
CA ASN A 3 46.71 8.17 -27.78
C ASN A 3 45.41 8.99 -27.50
N ARG A 4 45.14 9.99 -28.35
CA ARG A 4 43.94 10.83 -28.22
C ARG A 4 42.68 10.05 -28.60
N ASN A 5 42.74 9.19 -29.58
CA ASN A 5 41.60 8.34 -29.97
C ASN A 5 41.31 7.28 -28.93
N ILE A 6 42.34 6.73 -28.28
CA ILE A 6 42.16 5.78 -27.15
C ILE A 6 41.48 6.47 -26.00
N LEU A 7 41.82 7.72 -25.67
CA LEU A 7 41.22 8.49 -24.59
C LEU A 7 39.71 8.73 -24.83
N PHE A 8 39.33 9.06 -26.08
CA PHE A 8 37.91 9.23 -26.44
C PHE A 8 37.12 7.92 -26.34
N VAL A 9 37.72 6.79 -26.71
CA VAL A 9 37.09 5.47 -26.59
C VAL A 9 36.87 5.11 -25.10
N ILE A 10 37.88 5.33 -24.27
CA ILE A 10 37.76 5.08 -22.81
C ILE A 10 36.68 5.96 -22.20
N LEU A 11 36.63 7.26 -22.51
CA LEU A 11 35.63 8.18 -22.05
C LEU A 11 34.21 7.75 -22.46
N GLY A 12 34.05 7.30 -23.71
CA GLY A 12 32.78 6.78 -24.21
C GLY A 12 32.29 5.55 -23.45
N ILE A 13 33.21 4.62 -23.13
CA ILE A 13 32.87 3.43 -22.33
C ILE A 13 32.44 3.82 -20.90
N ILE A 14 33.13 4.76 -20.26
CA ILE A 14 32.78 5.24 -18.91
C ILE A 14 31.38 5.84 -18.89
N VAL A 15 31.03 6.65 -19.88
CA VAL A 15 29.69 7.27 -20.00
C VAL A 15 28.61 6.19 -20.21
N LEU A 16 28.85 5.20 -21.05
CA LEU A 16 27.91 4.09 -21.28
C LEU A 16 27.68 3.26 -20.02
N VAL A 17 28.74 2.96 -19.26
CA VAL A 17 28.65 2.25 -17.98
C VAL A 17 27.87 3.07 -16.95
N ALA A 18 28.13 4.37 -16.85
CA ALA A 18 27.39 5.25 -15.94
C ALA A 18 25.90 5.33 -16.29
N LEU A 19 25.55 5.41 -17.59
CA LEU A 19 24.16 5.37 -18.04
C LEU A 19 23.49 4.03 -17.74
N ALA A 20 24.17 2.91 -17.99
CA ALA A 20 23.66 1.58 -17.69
C ALA A 20 23.39 1.39 -16.18
N ILE A 21 24.31 1.87 -15.33
CA ILE A 21 24.14 1.88 -13.86
C ILE A 21 22.94 2.75 -13.47
N GLY A 22 22.82 3.96 -14.04
CA GLY A 22 21.69 4.86 -13.78
C GLY A 22 20.35 4.23 -14.14
N ILE A 23 20.24 3.60 -15.32
CA ILE A 23 19.05 2.88 -15.77
C ILE A 23 18.75 1.70 -14.85
N PHE A 24 19.75 0.94 -14.43
CA PHE A 24 19.60 -0.22 -13.56
C PHE A 24 19.09 0.19 -12.17
N TYR A 25 19.64 1.25 -11.57
CA TYR A 25 19.16 1.78 -10.30
C TYR A 25 17.75 2.36 -10.43
N HIS A 26 17.46 3.10 -11.47
CA HIS A 26 16.13 3.64 -11.72
C HIS A 26 15.07 2.56 -11.97
N SER A 27 15.43 1.44 -12.58
CA SER A 27 14.54 0.30 -12.83
C SER A 27 14.29 -0.56 -11.58
N ARG A 28 15.21 -0.56 -10.61
CA ARG A 28 15.08 -1.35 -9.38
C ARG A 28 14.00 -0.82 -8.44
N ASP A 29 13.70 0.49 -8.49
CA ASP A 29 12.75 1.16 -7.59
C ASP A 29 11.28 1.05 -8.05
N ARG A 30 10.97 0.27 -9.07
CA ARG A 30 9.62 0.14 -9.62
C ARG A 30 8.87 -1.12 -9.19
N ARG A 31 9.23 -1.72 -8.07
CA ARG A 31 8.37 -2.78 -7.52
C ARG A 31 7.08 -2.14 -7.06
N THR A 32 5.98 -2.56 -7.64
CA THR A 32 4.64 -2.17 -7.20
C THR A 32 4.01 -3.31 -6.42
N TYR A 33 3.32 -2.96 -5.35
CA TYR A 33 2.62 -3.90 -4.48
C TYR A 33 1.12 -3.62 -4.56
N THR A 34 0.31 -4.66 -4.46
CA THR A 34 -1.14 -4.56 -4.31
C THR A 34 -1.56 -5.11 -2.96
N LEU A 35 -2.64 -4.58 -2.41
CA LEU A 35 -3.25 -5.16 -1.21
C LEU A 35 -3.90 -6.50 -1.57
N ASN A 36 -3.82 -7.44 -0.64
CA ASN A 36 -4.55 -8.70 -0.74
C ASN A 36 -5.93 -8.51 -0.11
N LEU A 37 -6.88 -7.93 -0.86
CA LEU A 37 -8.24 -7.73 -0.39
C LEU A 37 -9.12 -8.94 -0.69
N PRO A 38 -10.12 -9.23 0.16
CA PRO A 38 -11.10 -10.29 -0.10
C PRO A 38 -11.91 -10.04 -1.38
N GLN A 39 -12.39 -11.10 -1.99
CA GLN A 39 -13.36 -11.02 -3.09
C GLN A 39 -14.75 -10.69 -2.55
N LEU A 40 -15.46 -9.78 -3.21
CA LEU A 40 -16.79 -9.30 -2.80
C LEU A 40 -17.79 -10.45 -2.56
N GLU A 41 -17.77 -11.45 -3.42
CA GLU A 41 -18.68 -12.59 -3.39
C GLU A 41 -18.52 -13.49 -2.16
N LYS A 42 -17.43 -13.33 -1.43
CA LYS A 42 -17.13 -14.07 -0.20
C LYS A 42 -17.48 -13.30 1.08
N LEU A 43 -17.86 -12.04 0.94
CA LEU A 43 -18.14 -11.16 2.08
C LEU A 43 -19.61 -11.18 2.48
N GLU A 44 -19.86 -11.27 3.77
CA GLU A 44 -21.15 -11.04 4.41
C GLU A 44 -21.33 -9.54 4.75
N SER A 45 -20.26 -8.92 5.30
CA SER A 45 -20.25 -7.50 5.65
C SER A 45 -18.82 -6.95 5.74
N ILE A 46 -18.73 -5.63 5.73
CA ILE A 46 -17.50 -4.88 6.07
C ILE A 46 -17.82 -3.99 7.28
N SER A 47 -17.01 -4.08 8.33
CA SER A 47 -17.12 -3.21 9.50
C SER A 47 -15.95 -2.24 9.54
N LEU A 48 -16.26 -0.97 9.77
CA LEU A 48 -15.30 0.13 9.88
C LEU A 48 -15.39 0.68 11.31
N ASN A 49 -14.31 0.55 12.06
CA ASN A 49 -14.25 1.04 13.43
C ASN A 49 -13.18 2.12 13.60
N GLN A 50 -13.55 3.26 14.19
CA GLN A 50 -12.65 4.34 14.58
C GLN A 50 -13.21 5.08 15.80
N ASN A 51 -12.41 5.25 16.86
CA ASN A 51 -12.78 6.05 18.03
C ASN A 51 -14.17 5.70 18.61
N GLU A 52 -14.43 4.43 18.90
CA GLU A 52 -15.71 3.92 19.42
C GLU A 52 -16.91 4.01 18.45
N LYS A 53 -16.69 4.54 17.25
CA LYS A 53 -17.68 4.53 16.18
C LYS A 53 -17.50 3.26 15.38
N ASP A 54 -18.55 2.48 15.26
CA ASP A 54 -18.61 1.25 14.49
C ASP A 54 -19.70 1.34 13.43
N ILE A 55 -19.33 1.13 12.18
CA ILE A 55 -20.21 1.17 11.01
C ILE A 55 -20.15 -0.20 10.35
N ILE A 56 -21.28 -0.88 10.27
CA ILE A 56 -21.40 -2.18 9.60
C ILE A 56 -22.14 -1.99 8.28
N ILE A 57 -21.54 -2.44 7.22
CA ILE A 57 -22.01 -2.33 5.84
C ILE A 57 -22.23 -3.73 5.29
N ASN A 58 -23.45 -4.03 4.87
CA ASN A 58 -23.86 -5.29 4.26
C ASN A 58 -24.50 -5.12 2.88
N ASP A 59 -24.65 -3.89 2.41
CA ASP A 59 -25.06 -3.61 1.02
C ASP A 59 -23.92 -3.92 0.06
N THR A 60 -24.22 -4.66 -0.99
CA THR A 60 -23.23 -5.16 -1.95
C THR A 60 -22.54 -4.05 -2.73
N GLU A 61 -23.27 -3.00 -3.14
CA GLU A 61 -22.67 -1.89 -3.88
C GLU A 61 -21.80 -1.03 -2.98
N GLU A 62 -22.23 -0.78 -1.73
CA GLU A 62 -21.43 -0.05 -0.76
C GLU A 62 -20.14 -0.83 -0.40
N MET A 63 -20.22 -2.15 -0.21
CA MET A 63 -19.03 -3.00 0.02
C MET A 63 -18.06 -2.95 -1.15
N LYS A 64 -18.57 -2.96 -2.37
CA LYS A 64 -17.78 -2.85 -3.60
C LYS A 64 -17.04 -1.50 -3.68
N ASP A 65 -17.73 -0.40 -3.34
CA ASP A 65 -17.14 0.93 -3.31
C ASP A 65 -16.02 1.03 -2.27
N ILE A 66 -16.21 0.43 -1.08
CA ILE A 66 -15.18 0.36 -0.04
C ILE A 66 -13.96 -0.43 -0.53
N LEU A 67 -14.15 -1.60 -1.12
CA LEU A 67 -13.05 -2.39 -1.70
C LEU A 67 -12.31 -1.62 -2.78
N TYR A 68 -13.02 -0.86 -3.61
CA TYR A 68 -12.42 -0.01 -4.63
C TYR A 68 -11.55 1.10 -4.02
N VAL A 69 -12.06 1.81 -3.01
CA VAL A 69 -11.32 2.86 -2.30
C VAL A 69 -10.08 2.28 -1.62
N LEU A 70 -10.21 1.14 -0.94
CA LEU A 70 -9.08 0.47 -0.26
C LEU A 70 -8.04 -0.07 -1.22
N ASN A 71 -8.44 -0.55 -2.39
CA ASN A 71 -7.49 -1.02 -3.40
C ASN A 71 -6.60 0.11 -3.91
N GLY A 72 -7.13 1.32 -4.02
CA GLY A 72 -6.41 2.56 -4.29
C GLY A 72 -5.48 2.47 -5.49
N THR A 73 -4.33 3.14 -5.39
CA THR A 73 -3.28 3.14 -6.41
C THR A 73 -2.23 2.07 -6.14
N LYS A 74 -1.39 1.76 -7.14
CA LYS A 74 -0.25 0.86 -6.98
C LYS A 74 0.74 1.43 -5.97
N ARG A 75 1.08 0.65 -4.96
CA ARG A 75 1.98 1.05 -3.88
C ARG A 75 3.42 0.68 -4.23
N VAL A 76 4.32 1.60 -3.97
CA VAL A 76 5.76 1.41 -4.26
C VAL A 76 6.57 1.04 -3.02
N THR A 77 5.99 1.19 -1.82
CA THR A 77 6.65 0.89 -0.54
C THR A 77 5.88 -0.21 0.19
N LYS A 78 6.61 -1.24 0.61
CA LYS A 78 6.11 -2.30 1.47
C LYS A 78 7.14 -2.58 2.55
N ASN A 79 6.71 -2.47 3.81
CA ASN A 79 7.46 -2.93 4.99
C ASN A 79 6.85 -4.22 5.52
N GLU A 80 7.61 -4.94 6.32
CA GLU A 80 7.14 -6.16 6.97
C GLU A 80 6.16 -5.82 8.10
N SER A 81 5.07 -6.58 8.20
CA SER A 81 4.16 -6.57 9.35
C SER A 81 4.26 -7.94 10.05
N VAL A 82 4.60 -7.91 11.33
CA VAL A 82 4.82 -9.12 12.15
C VAL A 82 3.89 -9.20 13.36
N GLN A 83 2.86 -8.36 13.38
CA GLN A 83 1.95 -8.20 14.52
C GLN A 83 0.48 -8.23 14.10
N ASP A 84 -0.39 -8.50 15.07
CA ASP A 84 -1.85 -8.54 14.89
C ASP A 84 -2.46 -7.15 14.67
N ALA A 85 -1.80 -6.09 15.16
CA ALA A 85 -2.28 -4.71 15.06
C ALA A 85 -1.10 -3.71 15.12
N PRO A 86 -1.28 -2.48 14.61
CA PRO A 86 -0.30 -1.41 14.71
C PRO A 86 0.04 -1.07 16.16
N ILE A 87 1.31 -0.72 16.42
CA ILE A 87 1.78 -0.35 17.76
C ILE A 87 1.97 1.16 17.86
N ASN A 88 1.56 1.72 19.01
CA ASN A 88 1.67 3.14 19.33
C ASN A 88 1.01 4.02 18.25
N ILE A 89 -0.20 3.63 17.87
CA ILE A 89 -1.06 4.37 16.98
C ILE A 89 -2.32 4.75 17.76
N ASP A 90 -2.62 6.05 17.73
CA ASP A 90 -3.89 6.58 18.19
C ASP A 90 -4.75 6.87 16.95
N ASN A 91 -6.04 6.56 16.99
CA ASN A 91 -7.01 6.86 15.93
C ASN A 91 -6.80 6.08 14.61
N GLU A 92 -6.38 4.83 14.68
CA GLU A 92 -6.44 3.95 13.50
C GLU A 92 -7.90 3.68 13.10
N ILE A 93 -8.08 3.46 11.81
CA ILE A 93 -9.32 2.91 11.25
C ILE A 93 -9.11 1.41 11.11
N LYS A 94 -9.84 0.63 11.90
CA LYS A 94 -9.87 -0.82 11.77
C LYS A 94 -10.94 -1.19 10.76
N VAL A 95 -10.60 -2.01 9.79
CA VAL A 95 -11.53 -2.52 8.77
C VAL A 95 -11.56 -4.03 8.87
N ASP A 96 -12.71 -4.56 9.27
CA ASP A 96 -12.97 -6.00 9.38
C ASP A 96 -13.84 -6.46 8.21
N PHE A 97 -13.36 -7.43 7.47
CA PHE A 97 -14.08 -8.13 6.39
C PHE A 97 -14.63 -9.43 6.95
N GLN A 98 -15.93 -9.48 7.19
CA GLN A 98 -16.62 -10.68 7.65
C GLN A 98 -16.94 -11.59 6.46
N PHE A 99 -16.51 -12.84 6.52
CA PHE A 99 -16.79 -13.83 5.49
C PHE A 99 -18.11 -14.56 5.71
N ILE A 100 -18.80 -14.93 4.63
CA ILE A 100 -20.04 -15.73 4.64
C ILE A 100 -19.79 -17.11 5.29
N GLU A 101 -18.69 -17.76 4.96
CA GLU A 101 -18.41 -19.13 5.46
C GLU A 101 -17.95 -19.16 6.91
N ALA A 102 -17.18 -18.27 7.32
CA ALA A 102 -16.69 -17.96 8.67
C ALA A 102 -15.33 -17.26 8.60
N GLY A 103 -15.01 -16.52 9.65
CA GLY A 103 -13.74 -15.82 9.81
C GLY A 103 -13.81 -14.36 9.48
N VAL A 104 -12.80 -13.65 9.96
CA VAL A 104 -12.63 -12.21 9.75
C VAL A 104 -11.23 -11.96 9.22
N TYR A 105 -11.13 -11.11 8.23
CA TYR A 105 -9.86 -10.57 7.75
C TYR A 105 -9.80 -9.09 8.12
N THR A 106 -8.76 -8.69 8.80
CA THR A 106 -8.60 -7.33 9.33
C THR A 106 -7.47 -6.59 8.64
N ILE A 107 -7.69 -5.32 8.33
CA ILE A 107 -6.64 -4.36 7.97
C ILE A 107 -6.76 -3.11 8.84
N PHE A 108 -5.67 -2.35 8.94
CA PHE A 108 -5.62 -1.09 9.67
C PHE A 108 -5.17 0.03 8.75
N VAL A 109 -5.83 1.19 8.85
CA VAL A 109 -5.46 2.41 8.13
C VAL A 109 -5.14 3.47 9.16
N TYR A 110 -3.93 4.06 9.08
CA TYR A 110 -3.48 4.98 10.12
C TYR A 110 -2.48 6.02 9.61
N LYS A 111 -2.29 7.05 10.45
CA LYS A 111 -1.26 8.06 10.30
C LYS A 111 -0.15 7.84 11.33
N LYS A 112 1.11 7.91 10.89
CA LYS A 112 2.30 7.84 11.75
C LYS A 112 3.39 8.75 11.19
N ASN A 113 3.98 9.62 12.04
CA ASN A 113 5.08 10.50 11.64
C ASN A 113 4.83 11.27 10.33
N ASN A 114 3.65 11.89 10.20
CA ASN A 114 3.23 12.64 9.00
C ASN A 114 3.08 11.82 7.70
N SER A 115 3.13 10.50 7.78
CA SER A 115 2.87 9.59 6.67
C SER A 115 1.65 8.74 6.94
N TYR A 116 1.03 8.21 5.89
CA TYR A 116 -0.18 7.42 5.96
C TYR A 116 0.07 6.00 5.50
N TYR A 117 -0.57 5.03 6.14
CA TYR A 117 -0.31 3.61 5.93
C TYR A 117 -1.58 2.78 5.92
N ILE A 118 -1.54 1.69 5.14
CA ILE A 118 -2.42 0.54 5.30
C ILE A 118 -1.57 -0.63 5.77
N GLU A 119 -1.94 -1.26 6.87
CA GLU A 119 -1.30 -2.46 7.38
C GLU A 119 -2.22 -3.66 7.24
N GLN A 120 -1.70 -4.70 6.62
CA GLN A 120 -2.26 -6.03 6.58
C GLN A 120 -1.44 -6.89 7.54
N PRO A 121 -1.97 -7.27 8.71
CA PRO A 121 -1.27 -8.09 9.68
C PRO A 121 -0.61 -9.32 9.04
N TYR A 122 0.66 -9.58 9.37
CA TYR A 122 1.49 -10.66 8.84
C TYR A 122 1.72 -10.67 7.32
N ASN A 123 1.26 -9.66 6.61
CA ASN A 123 1.47 -9.52 5.17
C ASN A 123 2.32 -8.31 4.81
N GLY A 124 1.99 -7.13 5.30
CA GLY A 124 2.79 -5.95 5.05
C GLY A 124 2.16 -4.63 5.45
N ILE A 125 3.03 -3.62 5.54
CA ILE A 125 2.67 -2.21 5.79
C ILE A 125 2.97 -1.44 4.51
N TYR A 126 1.95 -0.80 3.96
CA TYR A 126 2.00 -0.09 2.68
C TYR A 126 1.80 1.40 2.92
N GLN A 127 2.70 2.21 2.41
CA GLN A 127 2.51 3.66 2.44
C GLN A 127 1.46 4.07 1.41
N ILE A 128 0.56 4.96 1.80
CA ILE A 128 -0.50 5.53 0.95
C ILE A 128 -0.38 7.05 0.90
N SER A 129 -1.08 7.67 -0.05
CA SER A 129 -1.17 9.12 -0.13
C SER A 129 -2.14 9.70 0.92
N GLY A 130 -2.02 11.00 1.20
CA GLY A 130 -2.99 11.70 2.05
C GLY A 130 -4.40 11.69 1.45
N ASP A 131 -4.53 11.73 0.13
CA ASP A 131 -5.83 11.70 -0.55
C ASP A 131 -6.50 10.32 -0.42
N GLU A 132 -5.72 9.22 -0.51
CA GLU A 132 -6.23 7.87 -0.23
C GLU A 132 -6.69 7.75 1.22
N TYR A 133 -5.86 8.19 2.18
CA TYR A 133 -6.22 8.19 3.60
C TYR A 133 -7.51 8.98 3.84
N ASN A 134 -7.63 10.20 3.34
CA ASN A 134 -8.81 11.04 3.49
C ASN A 134 -10.06 10.40 2.86
N SER A 135 -9.91 9.67 1.75
CA SER A 135 -11.01 8.96 1.11
C SER A 135 -11.53 7.82 1.98
N ILE A 136 -10.62 7.07 2.63
CA ILE A 136 -10.97 6.00 3.57
C ILE A 136 -11.57 6.59 4.85
N GLU A 137 -10.99 7.66 5.40
CA GLU A 137 -11.49 8.31 6.61
C GLU A 137 -12.93 8.86 6.44
N LYS A 138 -13.31 9.30 5.24
CA LYS A 138 -14.68 9.72 4.95
C LYS A 138 -15.71 8.61 5.09
N LEU A 139 -15.31 7.34 4.95
CA LEU A 139 -16.21 6.20 5.10
C LEU A 139 -16.66 6.00 6.57
N VAL A 140 -15.89 6.50 7.55
CA VAL A 140 -16.19 6.37 8.97
C VAL A 140 -16.75 7.65 9.62
N ARG A 141 -16.93 8.72 8.83
CA ARG A 141 -17.54 9.99 9.27
C ARG A 141 -19.03 9.98 9.03
#